data_c354763a620704c1f5d3a32931feb39c
#
_entry.id   c354763a620704c1f5d3a32931feb39c
#
_cell.length_a   1.000
_cell.length_b   1.000
_cell.length_c   1.000
_cell.angle_alpha   90.00
_cell.angle_beta   90.00
_cell.angle_gamma   90.00
#
_symmetry.space_group_name_H-M   'P 1'
#
loop_
_entity.id
_entity.type
_entity.pdbx_description
1 polymer ?
#
loop_
_entity_poly.entity_id
_entity_poly.type
_entity_poly.pdbx_seq_one_letter_code
_entity_poly.pdbx_strand_id
1 'polypeptide(L)'
;MAARAEFQRRVPIALVVVFAAAALAVSCSSPAAPESSPNPGIRRVVVLGDSLAVTPTLGESFPERLNARILQQRLPWTVTNAGIRGDTTADGVRRVESLLAAEVGVLVVELGANDGLERVDVATVERNLLSIVATGQQHNTRVLLCGMETPPTHGVDYSLTFHFVFPRVASARGVPLVPFLLAGVALVPELTLDGVHPNAAGAQRIADTVWLYLEPLLSP
;
A
#
# COMPACT_ATOMS: atom_id res chain seq x y z
N MET A 1 -42.31 -81.65 -3.49
CA MET A 1 -42.60 -82.49 -4.67
C MET A 1 -42.07 -81.81 -5.92
N ALA A 2 -41.25 -82.56 -6.65
CA ALA A 2 -40.91 -82.46 -8.06
C ALA A 2 -40.24 -81.14 -8.50
N ALA A 3 -39.03 -81.12 -8.90
CA ALA A 3 -38.16 -81.87 -9.83
C ALA A 3 -37.92 -81.08 -11.13
N ARG A 4 -36.60 -80.87 -11.40
CA ARG A 4 -35.92 -80.89 -12.72
C ARG A 4 -36.30 -79.76 -13.71
N ALA A 5 -35.39 -79.16 -14.47
CA ALA A 5 -34.23 -79.75 -15.19
C ALA A 5 -33.23 -78.65 -15.60
N GLU A 6 -31.95 -79.08 -15.68
CA GLU A 6 -30.85 -78.38 -16.35
C GLU A 6 -31.15 -78.14 -17.83
N PHE A 7 -30.67 -77.04 -18.35
CA PHE A 7 -30.31 -76.90 -19.76
C PHE A 7 -29.07 -76.03 -19.92
N GLN A 8 -27.93 -76.67 -20.01
CA GLN A 8 -26.66 -76.06 -20.44
C GLN A 8 -26.79 -75.61 -21.89
N ARG A 9 -26.60 -74.38 -22.18
CA ARG A 9 -26.24 -73.94 -23.54
C ARG A 9 -24.92 -73.19 -23.47
N ARG A 10 -23.97 -73.74 -24.13
CA ARG A 10 -22.62 -73.20 -24.43
C ARG A 10 -22.83 -72.03 -25.36
N VAL A 11 -22.20 -70.89 -25.02
CA VAL A 11 -22.10 -69.69 -25.88
C VAL A 11 -20.61 -69.49 -26.15
N PRO A 12 -20.19 -69.21 -27.38
CA PRO A 12 -18.81 -69.15 -27.77
C PRO A 12 -18.14 -67.86 -27.29
N ILE A 13 -16.85 -67.95 -26.98
CA ILE A 13 -15.97 -66.87 -26.62
C ILE A 13 -15.78 -65.99 -27.85
N ALA A 14 -16.38 -64.80 -27.84
CA ALA A 14 -16.06 -63.74 -28.79
C ALA A 14 -14.89 -62.90 -28.22
N LEU A 15 -13.77 -62.96 -28.93
CA LEU A 15 -12.57 -62.19 -28.65
C LEU A 15 -12.88 -60.71 -28.93
N VAL A 16 -13.07 -59.92 -27.87
CA VAL A 16 -13.21 -58.43 -28.00
C VAL A 16 -11.82 -57.85 -27.93
N VAL A 17 -11.30 -57.43 -29.07
CA VAL A 17 -10.08 -56.61 -29.15
C VAL A 17 -10.41 -55.19 -28.74
N VAL A 18 -10.02 -54.78 -27.53
CA VAL A 18 -10.12 -53.40 -27.05
C VAL A 18 -8.97 -52.59 -27.61
N PHE A 19 -9.22 -51.77 -28.59
CA PHE A 19 -8.31 -50.71 -28.99
C PHE A 19 -8.29 -49.63 -27.91
N ALA A 20 -7.23 -49.57 -27.11
CA ALA A 20 -6.95 -48.46 -26.24
C ALA A 20 -6.45 -47.27 -27.07
N ALA A 21 -7.33 -46.33 -27.37
CA ALA A 21 -6.95 -45.06 -27.92
C ALA A 21 -6.35 -44.18 -26.80
N ALA A 22 -5.03 -44.10 -26.79
CA ALA A 22 -4.32 -43.17 -25.93
C ALA A 22 -4.58 -41.70 -26.41
N ALA A 23 -5.49 -41.00 -25.78
CA ALA A 23 -5.67 -39.58 -25.98
C ALA A 23 -4.50 -38.84 -25.32
N LEU A 24 -3.52 -38.41 -26.10
CA LEU A 24 -2.51 -37.45 -25.69
C LEU A 24 -3.21 -36.08 -25.47
N ALA A 25 -3.54 -35.78 -24.21
CA ALA A 25 -3.92 -34.44 -23.81
C ALA A 25 -2.69 -33.54 -23.89
N VAL A 26 -2.55 -32.81 -25.01
CA VAL A 26 -1.61 -31.69 -25.11
C VAL A 26 -2.14 -30.58 -24.23
N SER A 27 -1.60 -30.46 -23.00
CA SER A 27 -1.83 -29.34 -22.13
C SER A 27 -1.15 -28.13 -22.74
N CYS A 28 -1.90 -27.27 -23.42
CA CYS A 28 -1.44 -25.95 -23.80
C CYS A 28 -1.32 -25.09 -22.54
N SER A 29 -0.18 -25.17 -21.87
CA SER A 29 0.22 -24.15 -20.90
C SER A 29 0.49 -22.88 -21.68
N SER A 30 -0.44 -21.94 -21.66
CA SER A 30 -0.16 -20.59 -22.12
C SER A 30 1.03 -20.06 -21.30
N PRO A 31 2.10 -19.56 -21.95
CA PRO A 31 3.16 -18.91 -21.20
C PRO A 31 2.53 -17.71 -20.47
N ALA A 32 2.65 -17.69 -19.13
CA ALA A 32 2.36 -16.50 -18.36
C ALA A 32 3.15 -15.37 -19.01
N ALA A 33 2.46 -14.25 -19.31
CA ALA A 33 3.15 -13.07 -19.80
C ALA A 33 4.28 -12.75 -18.80
N PRO A 34 5.50 -12.46 -19.24
CA PRO A 34 6.58 -12.11 -18.34
C PRO A 34 6.12 -10.89 -17.56
N GLU A 35 6.00 -11.01 -16.23
CA GLU A 35 5.92 -9.86 -15.36
C GLU A 35 7.10 -8.97 -15.76
N SER A 36 6.81 -7.77 -16.24
CA SER A 36 7.82 -6.82 -16.66
C SER A 36 8.74 -6.58 -15.46
N SER A 37 9.91 -7.18 -15.48
CA SER A 37 10.97 -6.88 -14.52
C SER A 37 11.12 -5.37 -14.47
N PRO A 38 11.17 -4.73 -13.29
CA PRO A 38 11.35 -3.30 -13.20
C PRO A 38 12.62 -2.94 -13.98
N ASN A 39 12.50 -1.95 -14.86
CA ASN A 39 13.61 -1.44 -15.66
C ASN A 39 14.81 -1.18 -14.73
N PRO A 40 15.99 -1.78 -14.93
CA PRO A 40 17.10 -1.76 -13.96
C PRO A 40 17.69 -0.38 -13.65
N GLY A 41 17.02 0.70 -14.03
CA GLY A 41 17.36 2.08 -13.71
C GLY A 41 16.26 2.88 -13.04
N ILE A 42 15.04 2.31 -12.82
CA ILE A 42 13.93 3.05 -12.21
C ILE A 42 13.81 2.67 -10.74
N ARG A 43 13.99 3.66 -9.87
CA ARG A 43 13.83 3.53 -8.42
C ARG A 43 12.37 3.72 -8.01
N ARG A 44 11.97 3.18 -6.85
CA ARG A 44 10.59 3.29 -6.37
C ARG A 44 10.48 4.18 -5.13
N VAL A 45 9.44 5.02 -5.14
CA VAL A 45 8.84 5.64 -3.96
C VAL A 45 7.63 4.81 -3.58
N VAL A 46 7.51 4.39 -2.35
CA VAL A 46 6.30 3.73 -1.81
C VAL A 46 5.64 4.68 -0.83
N VAL A 47 4.35 4.94 -1.01
CA VAL A 47 3.53 5.70 -0.07
C VAL A 47 2.75 4.70 0.79
N LEU A 48 3.18 4.50 2.03
CA LEU A 48 2.48 3.76 3.06
C LEU A 48 1.51 4.74 3.74
N GLY A 49 0.23 4.63 3.42
CA GLY A 49 -0.78 5.60 3.84
C GLY A 49 -2.15 4.99 4.10
N ASP A 50 -3.09 5.87 4.40
CA ASP A 50 -4.48 5.54 4.69
C ASP A 50 -5.46 6.06 3.61
N SER A 51 -6.66 6.51 4.00
CA SER A 51 -7.66 7.06 3.08
C SER A 51 -7.22 8.35 2.41
N LEU A 52 -6.33 9.14 2.99
CA LEU A 52 -5.83 10.37 2.41
C LEU A 52 -4.95 10.09 1.17
N ALA A 53 -4.24 8.97 1.16
CA ALA A 53 -3.44 8.53 0.02
C ALA A 53 -4.27 7.99 -1.16
N VAL A 54 -5.54 7.61 -0.95
CA VAL A 54 -6.39 7.03 -2.00
C VAL A 54 -7.60 7.89 -2.37
N THR A 55 -7.69 9.10 -1.82
CA THR A 55 -8.79 10.05 -2.05
C THR A 55 -8.37 11.16 -3.02
N PRO A 56 -9.29 11.67 -3.87
CA PRO A 56 -10.70 11.28 -4.06
C PRO A 56 -10.84 9.93 -4.76
N THR A 57 -9.94 9.62 -5.68
CA THR A 57 -9.78 8.34 -6.38
C THR A 57 -8.30 8.03 -6.49
N LEU A 58 -7.93 6.78 -6.79
CA LEU A 58 -6.53 6.41 -6.99
C LEU A 58 -5.86 7.26 -8.08
N GLY A 59 -6.54 7.50 -9.20
CA GLY A 59 -5.98 8.29 -10.32
C GLY A 59 -5.88 9.80 -10.07
N GLU A 60 -6.52 10.31 -9.02
CA GLU A 60 -6.50 11.74 -8.66
C GLU A 60 -5.84 12.00 -7.30
N SER A 61 -5.38 10.95 -6.64
CA SER A 61 -4.77 11.02 -5.31
C SER A 61 -3.42 11.75 -5.31
N PHE A 62 -2.97 12.21 -4.15
CA PHE A 62 -1.69 12.92 -4.07
C PHE A 62 -0.49 12.04 -4.48
N PRO A 63 -0.43 10.72 -4.22
CA PRO A 63 0.66 9.89 -4.73
C PRO A 63 0.69 9.84 -6.26
N GLU A 64 -0.48 9.82 -6.92
CA GLU A 64 -0.55 9.86 -8.39
C GLU A 64 -0.10 11.23 -8.94
N ARG A 65 -0.43 12.34 -8.25
CA ARG A 65 0.09 13.67 -8.60
C ARG A 65 1.60 13.75 -8.47
N LEU A 66 2.19 13.10 -7.44
CA LEU A 66 3.63 12.97 -7.30
C LEU A 66 4.23 12.16 -8.44
N ASN A 67 3.62 11.03 -8.80
CA ASN A 67 4.04 10.20 -9.93
C ASN A 67 4.02 10.98 -11.26
N ALA A 68 2.94 11.71 -11.53
CA ALA A 68 2.84 12.56 -12.71
C ALA A 68 3.94 13.62 -12.76
N ARG A 69 4.28 14.26 -11.62
CA ARG A 69 5.37 15.24 -11.54
C ARG A 69 6.73 14.59 -11.78
N ILE A 70 7.00 13.42 -11.25
CA ILE A 70 8.23 12.64 -11.49
C ILE A 70 8.39 12.35 -12.98
N LEU A 71 7.32 11.89 -13.64
CA LEU A 71 7.32 11.62 -15.08
C LEU A 71 7.55 12.89 -15.92
N GLN A 72 6.89 13.99 -15.55
CA GLN A 72 7.04 15.28 -16.22
C GLN A 72 8.49 15.79 -16.12
N GLN A 73 9.14 15.61 -14.98
CA GLN A 73 10.54 15.98 -14.77
C GLN A 73 11.54 14.93 -15.30
N ARG A 74 11.05 13.82 -15.87
CA ARG A 74 11.87 12.72 -16.40
C ARG A 74 12.83 12.13 -15.37
N LEU A 75 12.44 12.12 -14.09
CA LEU A 75 13.23 11.50 -13.05
C LEU A 75 13.15 9.97 -13.15
N PRO A 76 14.23 9.23 -12.85
CA PRO A 76 14.26 7.78 -12.94
C PRO A 76 13.59 7.13 -11.69
N TRP A 77 12.35 7.55 -11.41
CA TRP A 77 11.57 7.14 -10.26
C TRP A 77 10.12 6.86 -10.67
N THR A 78 9.45 6.05 -9.86
CA THR A 78 8.01 5.81 -9.95
C THR A 78 7.41 5.79 -8.55
N VAL A 79 6.12 6.10 -8.43
CA VAL A 79 5.40 6.07 -7.15
C VAL A 79 4.45 4.88 -7.11
N THR A 80 4.56 4.08 -6.06
CA THR A 80 3.59 3.03 -5.72
C THR A 80 2.72 3.54 -4.57
N ASN A 81 1.43 3.68 -4.82
CA ASN A 81 0.46 4.01 -3.79
C ASN A 81 0.05 2.73 -3.04
N ALA A 82 0.43 2.64 -1.77
CA ALA A 82 0.08 1.56 -0.86
C ALA A 82 -0.89 2.02 0.24
N GLY A 83 -1.72 3.03 -0.04
CA GLY A 83 -2.76 3.51 0.86
C GLY A 83 -3.89 2.50 1.03
N ILE A 84 -4.35 2.32 2.25
CA ILE A 84 -5.52 1.50 2.59
C ILE A 84 -6.44 2.33 3.50
N ARG A 85 -7.70 2.48 3.10
CA ARG A 85 -8.68 3.25 3.89
C ARG A 85 -8.83 2.70 5.29
N GLY A 86 -8.76 3.58 6.28
CA GLY A 86 -8.93 3.24 7.69
C GLY A 86 -7.66 2.73 8.37
N ASP A 87 -6.53 2.59 7.65
CA ASP A 87 -5.29 2.12 8.27
C ASP A 87 -4.83 3.06 9.38
N THR A 88 -4.44 2.45 10.48
CA THR A 88 -3.77 3.07 11.62
C THR A 88 -2.27 2.88 11.54
N THR A 89 -1.52 3.49 12.46
CA THR A 89 -0.08 3.20 12.59
C THR A 89 0.20 1.74 12.93
N ALA A 90 -0.70 1.05 13.65
CA ALA A 90 -0.59 -0.38 13.94
C ALA A 90 -0.74 -1.24 12.67
N ASP A 91 -1.60 -0.85 11.73
CA ASP A 91 -1.72 -1.48 10.41
C ASP A 91 -0.46 -1.29 9.60
N GLY A 92 0.10 -0.08 9.63
CA GLY A 92 1.38 0.23 9.00
C GLY A 92 2.50 -0.69 9.49
N VAL A 93 2.63 -0.91 10.80
CA VAL A 93 3.62 -1.84 11.37
C VAL A 93 3.45 -3.25 10.80
N ARG A 94 2.21 -3.73 10.65
CA ARG A 94 1.94 -5.10 10.15
C ARG A 94 2.34 -5.30 8.68
N ARG A 95 2.33 -4.25 7.85
CA ARG A 95 2.52 -4.38 6.41
C ARG A 95 3.77 -3.71 5.84
N VAL A 96 4.47 -2.89 6.59
CA VAL A 96 5.67 -2.17 6.09
C VAL A 96 6.73 -3.12 5.56
N GLU A 97 7.01 -4.23 6.25
CA GLU A 97 8.01 -5.21 5.85
C GLU A 97 7.73 -5.78 4.45
N SER A 98 6.48 -6.16 4.16
CA SER A 98 6.09 -6.70 2.86
C SER A 98 6.20 -5.69 1.72
N LEU A 99 6.02 -4.41 1.99
CA LEU A 99 6.16 -3.33 1.01
C LEU A 99 7.63 -3.09 0.63
N LEU A 100 8.55 -3.40 1.55
CA LEU A 100 9.99 -3.23 1.39
C LEU A 100 10.70 -4.48 0.88
N ALA A 101 9.98 -5.59 0.69
CA ALA A 101 10.54 -6.84 0.17
C ALA A 101 11.13 -6.72 -1.26
N ALA A 102 10.67 -5.75 -2.05
CA ALA A 102 11.30 -5.34 -3.29
C ALA A 102 12.05 -4.03 -3.07
N GLU A 103 13.08 -3.77 -3.87
CA GLU A 103 13.91 -2.57 -3.74
C GLU A 103 13.07 -1.28 -3.74
N VAL A 104 13.10 -0.55 -2.63
CA VAL A 104 12.42 0.73 -2.42
C VAL A 104 13.46 1.79 -2.07
N GLY A 105 13.52 2.84 -2.88
CA GLY A 105 14.47 3.92 -2.64
C GLY A 105 13.98 4.94 -1.61
N VAL A 106 12.67 5.22 -1.58
CA VAL A 106 12.03 6.12 -0.61
C VAL A 106 10.72 5.54 -0.11
N LEU A 107 10.52 5.53 1.21
CA LEU A 107 9.26 5.25 1.88
C LEU A 107 8.66 6.56 2.40
N VAL A 108 7.49 6.93 1.92
CA VAL A 108 6.69 8.02 2.48
C VAL A 108 5.70 7.40 3.46
N VAL A 109 5.80 7.79 4.73
CA VAL A 109 4.91 7.30 5.80
C VAL A 109 3.83 8.35 6.04
N GLU A 110 2.62 8.02 5.62
CA GLU A 110 1.43 8.85 5.67
C GLU A 110 0.36 8.12 6.50
N LEU A 111 0.58 8.02 7.82
CA LEU A 111 -0.29 7.34 8.78
C LEU A 111 -0.41 8.13 10.08
N GLY A 112 -1.48 7.88 10.80
CA GLY A 112 -1.76 8.46 12.10
C GLY A 112 -3.05 9.28 12.15
N ALA A 113 -3.64 9.63 11.00
CA ALA A 113 -4.92 10.33 10.98
C ALA A 113 -6.03 9.52 11.69
N ASN A 114 -6.15 8.23 11.38
CA ASN A 114 -7.12 7.35 12.03
C ASN A 114 -6.81 7.13 13.52
N ASP A 115 -5.52 6.99 13.89
CA ASP A 115 -5.11 6.94 15.31
C ASP A 115 -5.60 8.18 16.07
N GLY A 116 -5.42 9.37 15.47
CA GLY A 116 -5.89 10.62 16.04
C GLY A 116 -7.41 10.70 16.15
N LEU A 117 -8.14 10.22 15.14
CA LEU A 117 -9.61 10.18 15.14
C LEU A 117 -10.16 9.21 16.19
N GLU A 118 -9.53 8.06 16.34
CA GLU A 118 -9.91 7.00 17.29
C GLU A 118 -9.39 7.25 18.71
N ARG A 119 -8.62 8.32 18.91
CA ARG A 119 -7.97 8.65 20.18
C ARG A 119 -7.10 7.51 20.73
N VAL A 120 -6.32 6.90 19.83
CA VAL A 120 -5.33 5.89 20.21
C VAL A 120 -4.32 6.51 21.18
N ASP A 121 -3.86 5.73 22.16
CA ASP A 121 -2.84 6.18 23.11
C ASP A 121 -1.60 6.70 22.38
N VAL A 122 -1.22 7.95 22.66
CA VAL A 122 -0.17 8.69 21.93
C VAL A 122 1.19 7.97 21.98
N ALA A 123 1.51 7.32 23.13
CA ALA A 123 2.76 6.56 23.23
C ALA A 123 2.73 5.31 22.33
N THR A 124 1.57 4.76 22.06
CA THR A 124 1.39 3.66 21.11
C THR A 124 1.62 4.13 19.67
N VAL A 125 1.04 5.27 19.27
CA VAL A 125 1.27 5.90 17.96
C VAL A 125 2.75 6.17 17.75
N GLU A 126 3.42 6.77 18.73
CA GLU A 126 4.86 7.06 18.67
C GLU A 126 5.71 5.79 18.49
N ARG A 127 5.45 4.74 19.27
CA ARG A 127 6.15 3.45 19.13
C ARG A 127 5.96 2.83 17.75
N ASN A 128 4.74 2.86 17.21
CA ASN A 128 4.43 2.32 15.90
C ASN A 128 5.19 3.07 14.79
N LEU A 129 5.15 4.40 14.80
CA LEU A 129 5.87 5.23 13.84
C LEU A 129 7.39 5.02 13.95
N LEU A 130 7.95 4.96 15.16
CA LEU A 130 9.37 4.63 15.37
C LEU A 130 9.74 3.27 14.76
N SER A 131 8.85 2.27 14.91
CA SER A 131 9.04 0.94 14.33
C SER A 131 9.01 0.97 12.80
N ILE A 132 8.00 1.63 12.20
CA ILE A 132 7.86 1.75 10.74
C ILE A 132 9.10 2.43 10.13
N VAL A 133 9.53 3.56 10.71
CA VAL A 133 10.71 4.28 10.23
C VAL A 133 11.98 3.44 10.38
N ALA A 134 12.13 2.73 11.51
CA ALA A 134 13.27 1.83 11.73
C ALA A 134 13.32 0.71 10.68
N THR A 135 12.19 0.10 10.38
CA THR A 135 12.09 -0.95 9.35
C THR A 135 12.53 -0.40 7.98
N GLY A 136 12.06 0.79 7.58
CA GLY A 136 12.53 1.44 6.36
C GLY A 136 14.04 1.64 6.32
N GLN A 137 14.63 2.15 7.42
CA GLN A 137 16.07 2.36 7.53
C GLN A 137 16.87 1.06 7.49
N GLN A 138 16.37 -0.02 8.09
CA GLN A 138 17.01 -1.36 8.05
C GLN A 138 17.06 -1.93 6.63
N HIS A 139 16.11 -1.57 5.77
CA HIS A 139 16.10 -1.90 4.35
C HIS A 139 16.92 -0.92 3.47
N ASN A 140 17.72 -0.03 4.07
CA ASN A 140 18.45 1.03 3.38
C ASN A 140 17.53 1.96 2.56
N THR A 141 16.27 2.07 2.93
CA THR A 141 15.27 2.94 2.31
C THR A 141 15.28 4.30 2.99
N ARG A 142 15.35 5.38 2.22
CA ARG A 142 15.15 6.74 2.73
C ARG A 142 13.70 6.90 3.18
N VAL A 143 13.46 7.50 4.32
CA VAL A 143 12.10 7.66 4.86
C VAL A 143 11.74 9.14 4.93
N LEU A 144 10.53 9.48 4.45
CA LEU A 144 9.87 10.76 4.64
C LEU A 144 8.65 10.53 5.54
N LEU A 145 8.61 11.20 6.69
CA LEU A 145 7.47 11.13 7.60
C LEU A 145 6.51 12.30 7.32
N CYS A 146 5.21 12.03 7.25
CA CYS A 146 4.17 13.05 7.14
C CYS A 146 3.47 13.22 8.48
N GLY A 147 3.47 14.45 9.01
CA GLY A 147 2.83 14.80 10.26
C GLY A 147 1.31 14.89 10.11
N MET A 148 0.61 14.51 11.18
CA MET A 148 -0.85 14.55 11.30
C MET A 148 -1.25 15.37 12.52
N GLU A 149 -2.46 15.91 12.46
CA GLU A 149 -3.12 16.59 13.57
C GLU A 149 -4.40 15.83 13.96
N THR A 150 -4.88 16.07 15.17
CA THR A 150 -6.13 15.48 15.65
C THR A 150 -7.18 16.55 15.85
N PRO A 151 -8.49 16.21 15.73
CA PRO A 151 -9.54 17.16 16.05
C PRO A 151 -9.42 17.67 17.50
N PRO A 152 -9.65 18.96 17.75
CA PRO A 152 -9.58 19.55 19.09
C PRO A 152 -10.64 18.98 20.06
N THR A 153 -11.64 18.26 19.54
CA THR A 153 -12.70 17.59 20.31
C THR A 153 -12.19 16.54 21.30
N HIS A 154 -10.96 16.05 21.11
CA HIS A 154 -10.32 15.07 22.01
C HIS A 154 -9.69 15.71 23.27
N GLY A 155 -9.77 17.03 23.40
CA GLY A 155 -9.19 17.79 24.50
C GLY A 155 -7.76 18.28 24.17
N VAL A 156 -7.40 19.39 24.80
CA VAL A 156 -6.16 20.11 24.52
C VAL A 156 -4.93 19.24 24.82
N ASP A 157 -4.94 18.53 25.94
CA ASP A 157 -3.79 17.70 26.37
C ASP A 157 -3.49 16.58 25.37
N TYR A 158 -4.52 15.87 24.88
CA TYR A 158 -4.34 14.86 23.85
C TYR A 158 -3.85 15.47 22.55
N SER A 159 -4.49 16.55 22.08
CA SER A 159 -4.13 17.18 20.81
C SER A 159 -2.69 17.71 20.81
N LEU A 160 -2.25 18.36 21.89
CA LEU A 160 -0.86 18.83 22.03
C LEU A 160 0.13 17.66 22.09
N THR A 161 -0.18 16.61 22.85
CA THR A 161 0.70 15.46 22.97
C THR A 161 0.84 14.72 21.63
N PHE A 162 -0.27 14.60 20.89
CA PHE A 162 -0.32 14.01 19.56
C PHE A 162 0.48 14.84 18.53
N HIS A 163 0.29 16.16 18.53
CA HIS A 163 1.03 17.08 17.66
C HIS A 163 2.55 16.86 17.74
N PHE A 164 3.09 16.63 18.93
CA PHE A 164 4.53 16.45 19.11
C PHE A 164 5.06 15.04 18.78
N VAL A 165 4.20 14.04 18.48
CA VAL A 165 4.63 12.69 18.12
C VAL A 165 5.54 12.72 16.89
N PHE A 166 5.07 13.32 15.82
CA PHE A 166 5.77 13.31 14.52
C PHE A 166 7.12 14.02 14.57
N PRO A 167 7.24 15.24 15.15
CA PRO A 167 8.54 15.89 15.33
C PRO A 167 9.51 15.07 16.20
N ARG A 168 9.03 14.41 17.27
CA ARG A 168 9.86 13.54 18.11
C ARG A 168 10.37 12.34 17.34
N VAL A 169 9.50 11.64 16.61
CA VAL A 169 9.88 10.49 15.78
C VAL A 169 10.88 10.91 14.70
N ALA A 170 10.61 11.99 13.97
CA ALA A 170 11.50 12.52 12.93
C ALA A 170 12.88 12.85 13.49
N SER A 171 12.94 13.56 14.62
CA SER A 171 14.19 13.90 15.30
C SER A 171 14.94 12.67 15.81
N ALA A 172 14.22 11.72 16.46
CA ALA A 172 14.82 10.52 17.01
C ALA A 172 15.42 9.59 15.95
N ARG A 173 14.88 9.62 14.73
CA ARG A 173 15.30 8.78 13.59
C ARG A 173 16.12 9.52 12.54
N GLY A 174 16.28 10.84 12.68
CA GLY A 174 17.01 11.65 11.71
C GLY A 174 16.39 11.64 10.32
N VAL A 175 15.07 11.64 10.22
CA VAL A 175 14.34 11.65 8.94
C VAL A 175 13.63 12.98 8.69
N PRO A 176 13.49 13.42 7.43
CA PRO A 176 12.71 14.60 7.09
C PRO A 176 11.23 14.43 7.47
N LEU A 177 10.60 15.55 7.82
CA LEU A 177 9.21 15.62 8.24
C LEU A 177 8.47 16.63 7.37
N VAL A 178 7.35 16.22 6.78
CA VAL A 178 6.28 17.15 6.36
C VAL A 178 5.53 17.55 7.64
N PRO A 179 5.59 18.79 8.10
CA PRO A 179 5.08 19.14 9.44
C PRO A 179 3.61 18.80 9.65
N PHE A 180 2.77 19.08 8.62
CA PHE A 180 1.36 18.72 8.61
C PHE A 180 0.93 18.43 7.16
N LEU A 181 0.52 17.21 6.87
CA LEU A 181 0.15 16.79 5.51
C LEU A 181 -0.98 17.62 4.93
N LEU A 182 -2.02 17.90 5.74
CA LEU A 182 -3.21 18.62 5.33
C LEU A 182 -3.11 20.14 5.50
N ALA A 183 -1.91 20.70 5.63
CA ALA A 183 -1.71 22.14 5.76
C ALA A 183 -2.33 22.90 4.57
N GLY A 184 -3.27 23.80 4.86
CA GLY A 184 -4.01 24.58 3.86
C GLY A 184 -5.00 23.76 3.03
N VAL A 185 -5.36 22.56 3.49
CA VAL A 185 -6.38 21.67 2.89
C VAL A 185 -7.48 21.35 3.90
N ALA A 186 -7.10 20.91 5.12
CA ALA A 186 -8.07 20.56 6.15
C ALA A 186 -9.05 21.70 6.41
N LEU A 187 -10.33 21.37 6.51
CA LEU A 187 -11.45 22.28 6.76
C LEU A 187 -11.66 23.36 5.68
N VAL A 188 -11.01 23.25 4.51
CA VAL A 188 -11.25 24.12 3.35
C VAL A 188 -12.26 23.44 2.44
N PRO A 189 -13.53 23.95 2.34
CA PRO A 189 -14.60 23.28 1.59
C PRO A 189 -14.26 23.08 0.11
N GLU A 190 -13.53 23.99 -0.50
CA GLU A 190 -13.13 23.93 -1.91
C GLU A 190 -12.05 22.88 -2.18
N LEU A 191 -11.38 22.36 -1.14
CA LEU A 191 -10.27 21.41 -1.24
C LEU A 191 -10.58 20.04 -0.63
N THR A 192 -11.73 19.90 0.05
CA THR A 192 -12.11 18.66 0.72
C THR A 192 -13.49 18.17 0.32
N LEU A 193 -13.75 16.89 0.52
CA LEU A 193 -15.05 16.24 0.30
C LEU A 193 -15.95 16.36 1.54
N ASP A 194 -15.32 16.34 2.73
CA ASP A 194 -16.01 16.27 4.03
C ASP A 194 -15.27 17.04 5.14
N GLY A 195 -14.36 17.93 4.76
CA GLY A 195 -13.52 18.70 5.68
C GLY A 195 -12.18 18.06 6.01
N VAL A 196 -11.99 16.77 5.70
CA VAL A 196 -10.74 16.01 5.95
C VAL A 196 -10.20 15.39 4.66
N HIS A 197 -11.00 14.59 3.97
CA HIS A 197 -10.61 13.91 2.76
C HIS A 197 -10.46 14.88 1.59
N PRO A 198 -9.29 14.92 0.92
CA PRO A 198 -9.09 15.84 -0.19
C PRO A 198 -9.96 15.52 -1.39
N ASN A 199 -10.46 16.54 -2.09
CA ASN A 199 -10.90 16.41 -3.46
C ASN A 199 -9.68 16.51 -4.42
N ALA A 200 -9.88 16.51 -5.75
CA ALA A 200 -8.79 16.55 -6.71
C ALA A 200 -7.87 17.77 -6.55
N ALA A 201 -8.42 18.94 -6.19
CA ALA A 201 -7.64 20.16 -5.94
C ALA A 201 -6.86 20.07 -4.63
N GLY A 202 -7.48 19.51 -3.58
CA GLY A 202 -6.82 19.23 -2.30
C GLY A 202 -5.68 18.21 -2.45
N ALA A 203 -5.90 17.14 -3.20
CA ALA A 203 -4.87 16.15 -3.50
C ALA A 203 -3.66 16.77 -4.24
N GLN A 204 -3.91 17.71 -5.17
CA GLN A 204 -2.84 18.47 -5.81
C GLN A 204 -2.07 19.33 -4.78
N ARG A 205 -2.77 20.02 -3.89
CA ARG A 205 -2.14 20.84 -2.85
C ARG A 205 -1.29 20.00 -1.90
N ILE A 206 -1.78 18.81 -1.50
CA ILE A 206 -1.01 17.86 -0.69
C ILE A 206 0.26 17.41 -1.44
N ALA A 207 0.13 17.05 -2.72
CA ALA A 207 1.28 16.68 -3.53
C ALA A 207 2.32 17.79 -3.62
N ASP A 208 1.91 19.06 -3.77
CA ASP A 208 2.82 20.20 -3.79
C ASP A 208 3.54 20.38 -2.45
N THR A 209 2.85 20.18 -1.33
CA THR A 209 3.44 20.21 0.01
C THR A 209 4.45 19.09 0.21
N VAL A 210 4.07 17.84 -0.11
CA VAL A 210 4.94 16.67 0.03
C VAL A 210 6.17 16.77 -0.88
N TRP A 211 6.00 17.33 -2.08
CA TRP A 211 7.09 17.48 -3.05
C TRP A 211 8.29 18.24 -2.49
N LEU A 212 8.06 19.28 -1.70
CA LEU A 212 9.14 20.09 -1.10
C LEU A 212 10.11 19.26 -0.24
N TYR A 213 9.64 18.18 0.34
CA TYR A 213 10.40 17.28 1.21
C TYR A 213 10.83 15.99 0.50
N LEU A 214 10.09 15.57 -0.52
CA LEU A 214 10.37 14.35 -1.30
C LEU A 214 11.47 14.59 -2.34
N GLU A 215 11.43 15.72 -3.08
CA GLU A 215 12.37 16.00 -4.18
C GLU A 215 13.84 15.85 -3.77
N PRO A 216 14.31 16.38 -2.61
CA PRO A 216 15.69 16.19 -2.15
C PRO A 216 16.07 14.71 -1.94
N LEU A 217 15.08 13.85 -1.66
CA LEU A 217 15.28 12.41 -1.47
C LEU A 217 15.35 11.63 -2.79
N LEU A 218 14.99 12.25 -3.92
CA LEU A 218 15.03 11.61 -5.24
C LEU A 218 16.40 11.78 -5.94
N SER A 219 17.29 12.58 -5.37
CA SER A 219 18.65 12.73 -5.88
C SER A 219 19.47 11.45 -5.68
N PRO A 220 20.44 11.18 -6.57
CA PRO A 220 21.30 9.98 -6.52
C PRO A 220 22.01 9.80 -5.18
#